data_91554e0211733fd1f1a7c08d604b6b1b
#
_entry.id   91554e0211733fd1f1a7c08d604b6b1b
#
_cell.length_a   1.000
_cell.length_b   1.000
_cell.length_c   1.000
_cell.angle_alpha   90.00
_cell.angle_beta   90.00
_cell.angle_gamma   90.00
#
_symmetry.space_group_name_H-M   'P 1'
#
loop_
_entity.id
_entity.type
_entity.pdbx_description
1 polymer ?
#
loop_
_entity_poly.entity_id
_entity_poly.type
_entity_poly.pdbx_seq_one_letter_code
_entity_poly.pdbx_strand_id
1 'polypeptide(L)'
;MSERIPAVEFKNITKTFGSVNANSNVCMKVFRGEILALLGENGSGKTTLMNMLSGIYYPDDGSVFIDGTEASIRSPKDAFEYKIGMVHQHFKLVDVLTATENIILGLDGKLNIKEAESKIVEICEKYGFDVDPKKKIYNMTVSEKQTVEIVKVLFRGADILILDEPTAVLTPQETEKLFAVLRKMKEDNKAIIIITHKLHEVESISDRVAILRKGEYIGDLITAQSNAQEMTDMMVGRAVSLNIEHPKSIVSQVPRLIVENLSVVDKDGISKVKDVNFDVKTGEILGIAGISGCGQKELLEAIAGLQEVQTGSIRYVNDDKTEDEMIGLDPYEISKKGVALSFVPEDRLGMGLVGNMNISENMMLRSFRKGASPFTDRKAPYKLAKTVVSKLDISTPSIETPVRKLSGGNVQKVLVGREIANSPTVLMTAYVVRGLDINSSYAIYDLINAQKVKGAAIIFVGEDLDVLLELCDRILVMCDGQVSGIVENPTPEDKNKVGLLMTKVGGGK
;
A
#
# COMPACT_ATOMS: atom_id res chain seq x y z
N MET A 1 -25.05 -26.05 -24.73
CA MET A 1 -24.99 -24.76 -24.01
C MET A 1 -24.48 -23.76 -25.01
N SER A 2 -25.22 -22.68 -25.33
CA SER A 2 -24.71 -21.60 -26.17
C SER A 2 -23.49 -21.00 -25.44
N GLU A 3 -22.34 -20.92 -26.09
CA GLU A 3 -21.18 -20.22 -25.52
C GLU A 3 -21.58 -18.79 -25.18
N ARG A 4 -21.43 -18.41 -23.92
CA ARG A 4 -21.72 -17.06 -23.43
C ARG A 4 -20.70 -16.11 -24.07
N ILE A 5 -21.17 -15.10 -24.82
CA ILE A 5 -20.31 -14.12 -25.49
C ILE A 5 -19.61 -13.29 -24.38
N PRO A 6 -18.26 -13.21 -24.39
CA PRO A 6 -17.54 -12.38 -23.44
C PRO A 6 -17.78 -10.89 -23.71
N ALA A 7 -17.91 -10.09 -22.64
CA ALA A 7 -17.93 -8.64 -22.73
C ALA A 7 -16.59 -8.09 -23.20
N VAL A 8 -15.49 -8.71 -22.72
CA VAL A 8 -14.11 -8.44 -23.19
C VAL A 8 -13.42 -9.77 -23.45
N GLU A 9 -12.76 -9.88 -24.60
CA GLU A 9 -11.86 -11.00 -24.89
C GLU A 9 -10.53 -10.46 -25.41
N PHE A 10 -9.44 -10.81 -24.72
CA PHE A 10 -8.08 -10.59 -25.17
C PHE A 10 -7.59 -11.82 -25.92
N LYS A 11 -7.03 -11.64 -27.11
CA LYS A 11 -6.44 -12.71 -27.91
C LYS A 11 -4.99 -12.39 -28.23
N ASN A 12 -4.07 -13.17 -27.65
CA ASN A 12 -2.62 -13.11 -27.87
C ASN A 12 -2.03 -11.70 -27.65
N ILE A 13 -2.56 -10.95 -26.70
CA ILE A 13 -2.11 -9.57 -26.44
C ILE A 13 -0.66 -9.57 -25.97
N THR A 14 0.16 -8.83 -26.69
CA THR A 14 1.57 -8.61 -26.38
C THR A 14 1.87 -7.12 -26.29
N LYS A 15 2.65 -6.72 -25.27
CA LYS A 15 3.14 -5.35 -25.06
C LYS A 15 4.54 -5.34 -24.52
N THR A 16 5.43 -4.60 -25.18
CA THR A 16 6.83 -4.43 -24.79
C THR A 16 7.17 -2.97 -24.58
N PHE A 17 8.08 -2.72 -23.64
CA PHE A 17 8.67 -1.41 -23.40
C PHE A 17 10.19 -1.55 -23.39
N GLY A 18 10.82 -1.24 -24.52
CA GLY A 18 12.24 -1.48 -24.73
C GLY A 18 12.59 -2.97 -24.60
N SER A 19 13.37 -3.35 -23.61
CA SER A 19 13.74 -4.75 -23.32
C SER A 19 12.78 -5.48 -22.39
N VAL A 20 11.74 -4.81 -21.90
CA VAL A 20 10.80 -5.38 -20.91
C VAL A 20 9.53 -5.84 -21.61
N ASN A 21 9.23 -7.13 -21.56
CA ASN A 21 7.94 -7.69 -21.96
C ASN A 21 6.95 -7.50 -20.81
N ALA A 22 6.06 -6.52 -20.94
CA ALA A 22 5.05 -6.25 -19.92
C ALA A 22 3.86 -7.23 -20.02
N ASN A 23 3.49 -7.62 -21.23
CA ASN A 23 2.50 -8.68 -21.50
C ASN A 23 2.98 -9.51 -22.68
N SER A 24 2.77 -10.82 -22.64
CA SER A 24 3.20 -11.79 -23.66
C SER A 24 2.09 -12.80 -23.92
N ASN A 25 1.51 -12.76 -25.13
CA ASN A 25 0.46 -13.68 -25.59
C ASN A 25 -0.72 -13.87 -24.62
N VAL A 26 -1.17 -12.79 -23.98
CA VAL A 26 -2.25 -12.84 -22.98
C VAL A 26 -3.57 -13.15 -23.68
N CYS A 27 -4.22 -14.25 -23.25
CA CYS A 27 -5.57 -14.67 -23.66
C CYS A 27 -6.48 -14.73 -22.43
N MET A 28 -7.42 -13.78 -22.31
CA MET A 28 -8.29 -13.67 -21.13
C MET A 28 -9.71 -13.24 -21.55
N LYS A 29 -10.70 -13.70 -20.82
CA LYS A 29 -12.13 -13.36 -21.05
C LYS A 29 -12.75 -12.76 -19.80
N VAL A 30 -13.62 -11.77 -20.01
CA VAL A 30 -14.46 -11.15 -18.96
C VAL A 30 -15.91 -11.21 -19.44
N PHE A 31 -16.84 -11.57 -18.56
CA PHE A 31 -18.25 -11.70 -18.95
C PHE A 31 -19.11 -10.60 -18.32
N ARG A 32 -20.25 -10.34 -18.92
CA ARG A 32 -21.25 -9.43 -18.33
C ARG A 32 -21.89 -10.07 -17.11
N GLY A 33 -22.19 -9.23 -16.08
CA GLY A 33 -22.75 -9.69 -14.82
C GLY A 33 -21.77 -10.54 -14.02
N GLU A 34 -20.46 -10.34 -14.17
CA GLU A 34 -19.45 -10.91 -13.30
C GLU A 34 -18.50 -9.84 -12.74
N ILE A 35 -17.93 -10.14 -11.60
CA ILE A 35 -16.80 -9.42 -11.03
C ILE A 35 -15.58 -10.33 -11.16
N LEU A 36 -14.66 -9.95 -12.05
CA LEU A 36 -13.39 -10.63 -12.27
C LEU A 36 -12.31 -9.94 -11.45
N ALA A 37 -11.65 -10.66 -10.54
CA ALA A 37 -10.43 -10.19 -9.92
C ALA A 37 -9.22 -10.51 -10.81
N LEU A 38 -8.38 -9.49 -11.09
CA LEU A 38 -7.12 -9.65 -11.80
C LEU A 38 -5.98 -9.61 -10.81
N LEU A 39 -5.41 -10.78 -10.51
CA LEU A 39 -4.33 -10.97 -9.57
C LEU A 39 -2.96 -11.12 -10.25
N GLY A 40 -1.92 -10.89 -9.48
CA GLY A 40 -0.52 -11.09 -9.88
C GLY A 40 0.40 -10.21 -9.05
N GLU A 41 1.68 -10.54 -8.99
CA GLU A 41 2.68 -9.74 -8.29
C GLU A 41 2.86 -8.35 -8.93
N ASN A 42 3.50 -7.43 -8.21
CA ASN A 42 3.83 -6.12 -8.77
C ASN A 42 4.78 -6.27 -9.97
N GLY A 43 4.46 -5.58 -11.06
CA GLY A 43 5.17 -5.74 -12.33
C GLY A 43 4.74 -6.95 -13.17
N SER A 44 3.69 -7.68 -12.80
CA SER A 44 3.18 -8.81 -13.59
C SER A 44 2.41 -8.41 -14.87
N GLY A 45 2.22 -7.11 -15.12
CA GLY A 45 1.58 -6.61 -16.35
C GLY A 45 0.09 -6.26 -16.21
N LYS A 46 -0.52 -6.37 -15.03
CA LYS A 46 -1.97 -6.09 -14.80
C LYS A 46 -2.41 -4.70 -15.26
N THR A 47 -1.77 -3.67 -14.70
CA THR A 47 -2.09 -2.27 -15.04
C THR A 47 -1.78 -1.98 -16.51
N THR A 48 -0.73 -2.60 -17.10
CA THR A 48 -0.42 -2.47 -18.52
C THR A 48 -1.53 -3.06 -19.39
N LEU A 49 -2.02 -4.26 -19.06
CA LEU A 49 -3.13 -4.90 -19.78
C LEU A 49 -4.40 -4.06 -19.72
N MET A 50 -4.74 -3.53 -18.53
CA MET A 50 -5.92 -2.68 -18.36
C MET A 50 -5.75 -1.30 -18.99
N ASN A 51 -4.54 -0.76 -19.04
CA ASN A 51 -4.23 0.47 -19.77
C ASN A 51 -4.37 0.29 -21.31
N MET A 52 -4.18 -0.91 -21.84
CA MET A 52 -4.52 -1.19 -23.25
C MET A 52 -6.03 -1.22 -23.47
N LEU A 53 -6.79 -1.80 -22.54
CA LEU A 53 -8.25 -1.81 -22.62
C LEU A 53 -8.86 -0.40 -22.46
N SER A 54 -8.24 0.46 -21.65
CA SER A 54 -8.68 1.86 -21.45
C SER A 54 -8.14 2.84 -22.49
N GLY A 55 -7.37 2.38 -23.48
CA GLY A 55 -6.85 3.19 -24.58
C GLY A 55 -5.66 4.10 -24.23
N ILE A 56 -4.99 3.86 -23.09
CA ILE A 56 -3.75 4.57 -22.71
C ILE A 56 -2.57 4.01 -23.48
N TYR A 57 -2.55 2.69 -23.68
CA TYR A 57 -1.56 2.01 -24.51
C TYR A 57 -2.24 1.27 -25.66
N TYR A 58 -1.50 1.02 -26.73
CA TYR A 58 -1.93 0.16 -27.81
C TYR A 58 -1.09 -1.13 -27.80
N PRO A 59 -1.68 -2.33 -27.97
CA PRO A 59 -0.93 -3.58 -28.03
C PRO A 59 0.04 -3.58 -29.22
N ASP A 60 1.19 -4.23 -29.05
CA ASP A 60 2.16 -4.41 -30.14
C ASP A 60 1.73 -5.57 -31.03
N ASP A 61 1.03 -6.58 -30.47
CA ASP A 61 0.45 -7.72 -31.19
C ASP A 61 -0.81 -8.21 -30.45
N GLY A 62 -1.66 -8.95 -31.18
CA GLY A 62 -2.94 -9.47 -30.69
C GLY A 62 -4.11 -8.52 -30.91
N SER A 63 -5.30 -8.97 -30.52
CA SER A 63 -6.56 -8.24 -30.73
C SER A 63 -7.42 -8.26 -29.46
N VAL A 64 -8.19 -7.17 -29.25
CA VAL A 64 -9.23 -7.05 -28.22
C VAL A 64 -10.59 -7.16 -28.89
N PHE A 65 -11.48 -7.96 -28.30
CA PHE A 65 -12.87 -8.08 -28.74
C PHE A 65 -13.81 -7.59 -27.64
N ILE A 66 -14.80 -6.79 -28.03
CA ILE A 66 -15.86 -6.30 -27.16
C ILE A 66 -17.20 -6.84 -27.66
N ASP A 67 -17.93 -7.55 -26.78
CA ASP A 67 -19.17 -8.25 -27.11
C ASP A 67 -19.05 -9.08 -28.42
N GLY A 68 -17.91 -9.75 -28.61
CA GLY A 68 -17.62 -10.62 -29.75
C GLY A 68 -17.16 -9.89 -31.02
N THR A 69 -17.08 -8.56 -31.02
CA THR A 69 -16.60 -7.77 -32.17
C THR A 69 -15.21 -7.24 -31.91
N GLU A 70 -14.30 -7.35 -32.88
CA GLU A 70 -12.95 -6.81 -32.77
C GLU A 70 -12.97 -5.29 -32.58
N ALA A 71 -12.31 -4.80 -31.55
CA ALA A 71 -12.28 -3.40 -31.14
C ALA A 71 -10.89 -2.80 -31.37
N SER A 72 -10.83 -1.63 -32.03
CA SER A 72 -9.59 -0.86 -32.17
C SER A 72 -9.61 0.29 -31.16
N ILE A 73 -8.93 0.10 -30.03
CA ILE A 73 -8.89 1.08 -28.92
C ILE A 73 -7.52 1.74 -28.92
N ARG A 74 -7.43 2.96 -29.47
CA ARG A 74 -6.18 3.73 -29.62
C ARG A 74 -6.10 4.94 -28.70
N SER A 75 -7.23 5.30 -28.09
CA SER A 75 -7.34 6.45 -27.18
C SER A 75 -8.38 6.17 -26.09
N PRO A 76 -8.35 6.90 -24.97
CA PRO A 76 -9.43 6.84 -23.97
C PRO A 76 -10.81 7.21 -24.54
N LYS A 77 -10.86 8.02 -25.61
CA LYS A 77 -12.11 8.36 -26.29
C LYS A 77 -12.71 7.13 -26.96
N ASP A 78 -11.89 6.35 -27.66
CA ASP A 78 -12.35 5.09 -28.28
C ASP A 78 -12.85 4.11 -27.22
N ALA A 79 -12.15 3.99 -26.07
CA ALA A 79 -12.58 3.15 -24.95
C ALA A 79 -13.98 3.55 -24.45
N PHE A 80 -14.27 4.86 -24.35
CA PHE A 80 -15.61 5.33 -23.98
C PHE A 80 -16.69 5.00 -25.02
N GLU A 81 -16.37 5.00 -26.31
CA GLU A 81 -17.31 4.58 -27.35
C GLU A 81 -17.71 3.11 -27.19
N TYR A 82 -16.78 2.26 -26.72
CA TYR A 82 -17.03 0.86 -26.31
C TYR A 82 -17.58 0.72 -24.88
N LYS A 83 -17.96 1.85 -24.23
CA LYS A 83 -18.49 1.91 -22.85
C LYS A 83 -17.55 1.30 -21.80
N ILE A 84 -16.24 1.47 -21.99
CA ILE A 84 -15.20 1.06 -21.07
C ILE A 84 -14.84 2.26 -20.20
N GLY A 85 -14.86 2.09 -18.87
CA GLY A 85 -14.44 3.09 -17.91
C GLY A 85 -13.41 2.55 -16.93
N MET A 86 -12.37 3.33 -16.65
CA MET A 86 -11.32 2.95 -15.71
C MET A 86 -11.21 3.97 -14.58
N VAL A 87 -11.21 3.45 -13.36
CA VAL A 87 -10.87 4.17 -12.13
C VAL A 87 -9.45 3.80 -11.75
N HIS A 88 -8.57 4.79 -11.73
CA HIS A 88 -7.14 4.60 -11.49
C HIS A 88 -6.83 4.57 -9.99
N GLN A 89 -5.74 3.95 -9.61
CA GLN A 89 -5.21 3.91 -8.24
C GLN A 89 -4.98 5.31 -7.65
N HIS A 90 -4.54 6.28 -8.48
CA HIS A 90 -4.40 7.69 -8.11
C HIS A 90 -5.50 8.50 -8.78
N PHE A 91 -6.26 9.23 -7.98
CA PHE A 91 -7.39 10.04 -8.44
C PHE A 91 -6.99 11.02 -9.55
N LYS A 92 -7.79 11.05 -10.61
CA LYS A 92 -7.65 11.99 -11.74
C LYS A 92 -8.70 13.09 -11.62
N LEU A 93 -8.78 13.71 -10.44
CA LEU A 93 -9.66 14.80 -10.10
C LEU A 93 -8.90 16.12 -9.97
N VAL A 94 -9.56 17.22 -10.34
CA VAL A 94 -9.03 18.57 -10.18
C VAL A 94 -9.56 19.13 -8.87
N ASP A 95 -8.70 19.36 -7.90
CA ASP A 95 -9.06 19.69 -6.51
C ASP A 95 -9.90 20.97 -6.38
N VAL A 96 -9.64 21.99 -7.20
CA VAL A 96 -10.35 23.27 -7.14
C VAL A 96 -11.75 23.24 -7.74
N LEU A 97 -12.11 22.20 -8.48
CA LEU A 97 -13.42 22.01 -9.11
C LEU A 97 -14.37 21.26 -8.16
N THR A 98 -15.67 21.40 -8.41
CA THR A 98 -16.72 20.61 -7.75
C THR A 98 -16.78 19.18 -8.30
N ALA A 99 -17.53 18.29 -7.61
CA ALA A 99 -17.80 16.95 -8.13
C ALA A 99 -18.42 16.98 -9.52
N THR A 100 -19.48 17.80 -9.71
CA THR A 100 -20.14 17.97 -11.01
C THR A 100 -19.17 18.41 -12.09
N GLU A 101 -18.39 19.47 -11.84
CA GLU A 101 -17.41 19.98 -12.80
C GLU A 101 -16.36 18.93 -13.19
N ASN A 102 -15.89 18.11 -12.24
CA ASN A 102 -14.96 17.01 -12.52
C ASN A 102 -15.61 15.88 -13.34
N ILE A 103 -16.87 15.54 -13.05
CA ILE A 103 -17.59 14.47 -13.75
C ILE A 103 -17.82 14.83 -15.22
N ILE A 104 -18.19 16.10 -15.50
CA ILE A 104 -18.48 16.57 -16.86
C ILE A 104 -17.23 17.04 -17.61
N LEU A 105 -16.09 17.18 -16.94
CA LEU A 105 -14.85 17.67 -17.54
C LEU A 105 -14.43 16.80 -18.74
N GLY A 106 -14.26 17.44 -19.90
CA GLY A 106 -13.84 16.77 -21.13
C GLY A 106 -14.96 16.05 -21.89
N LEU A 107 -16.23 16.26 -21.55
CA LEU A 107 -17.35 15.84 -22.37
C LEU A 107 -17.61 16.87 -23.49
N ASP A 108 -17.95 16.38 -24.68
CA ASP A 108 -18.26 17.22 -25.84
C ASP A 108 -19.64 17.92 -25.64
N GLY A 109 -19.74 19.18 -26.04
CA GLY A 109 -20.98 19.96 -26.06
C GLY A 109 -21.18 20.96 -24.91
N LYS A 110 -22.26 21.75 -25.00
CA LYS A 110 -22.68 22.69 -23.91
C LYS A 110 -23.48 21.88 -22.87
N LEU A 111 -22.80 21.44 -21.81
CA LEU A 111 -23.46 20.76 -20.69
C LEU A 111 -24.13 21.80 -19.75
N ASN A 112 -25.41 21.58 -19.48
CA ASN A 112 -26.11 22.31 -18.44
C ASN A 112 -25.75 21.72 -17.08
N ILE A 113 -25.09 22.50 -16.23
CA ILE A 113 -24.65 22.05 -14.88
C ILE A 113 -25.81 21.47 -14.07
N LYS A 114 -27.00 22.11 -14.12
CA LYS A 114 -28.17 21.60 -13.38
C LYS A 114 -28.67 20.25 -13.88
N GLU A 115 -28.62 20.01 -15.18
CA GLU A 115 -28.99 18.73 -15.77
C GLU A 115 -27.98 17.65 -15.40
N ALA A 116 -26.69 18.01 -15.39
CA ALA A 116 -25.62 17.11 -14.91
C ALA A 116 -25.78 16.76 -13.43
N GLU A 117 -26.06 17.76 -12.57
CA GLU A 117 -26.35 17.54 -11.15
C GLU A 117 -27.51 16.55 -10.95
N SER A 118 -28.62 16.74 -11.70
CA SER A 118 -29.78 15.83 -11.61
C SER A 118 -29.43 14.39 -12.00
N LYS A 119 -28.67 14.21 -13.09
CA LYS A 119 -28.22 12.89 -13.52
C LYS A 119 -27.23 12.25 -12.54
N ILE A 120 -26.37 13.03 -11.90
CA ILE A 120 -25.46 12.54 -10.84
C ILE A 120 -26.28 12.03 -9.66
N VAL A 121 -27.29 12.78 -9.22
CA VAL A 121 -28.19 12.36 -8.13
C VAL A 121 -28.91 11.06 -8.48
N GLU A 122 -29.45 10.93 -9.70
CA GLU A 122 -30.09 9.69 -10.18
C GLU A 122 -29.15 8.48 -10.11
N ILE A 123 -27.88 8.65 -10.56
CA ILE A 123 -26.87 7.57 -10.48
C ILE A 123 -26.59 7.24 -9.01
N CYS A 124 -26.46 8.25 -8.15
CA CYS A 124 -26.19 8.07 -6.74
C CYS A 124 -27.32 7.33 -6.04
N GLU A 125 -28.57 7.70 -6.31
CA GLU A 125 -29.75 7.01 -5.77
C GLU A 125 -29.85 5.55 -6.25
N LYS A 126 -29.59 5.33 -7.55
CA LYS A 126 -29.63 3.98 -8.13
C LYS A 126 -28.66 3.01 -7.46
N TYR A 127 -27.42 3.42 -7.23
CA TYR A 127 -26.39 2.54 -6.70
C TYR A 127 -26.18 2.67 -5.19
N GLY A 128 -26.68 3.74 -4.58
CA GLY A 128 -26.53 4.01 -3.14
C GLY A 128 -25.23 4.74 -2.80
N PHE A 129 -24.77 5.62 -3.70
CA PHE A 129 -23.68 6.52 -3.41
C PHE A 129 -24.14 7.74 -2.62
N ASP A 130 -23.22 8.31 -1.84
CA ASP A 130 -23.40 9.58 -1.15
C ASP A 130 -22.39 10.59 -1.69
N VAL A 131 -22.81 11.41 -2.65
CA VAL A 131 -21.99 12.46 -3.27
C VAL A 131 -22.78 13.77 -3.28
N ASP A 132 -22.22 14.81 -2.68
CA ASP A 132 -22.69 16.19 -2.88
C ASP A 132 -22.13 16.72 -4.22
N PRO A 133 -22.96 16.93 -5.26
CA PRO A 133 -22.50 17.38 -6.56
C PRO A 133 -21.80 18.75 -6.53
N LYS A 134 -22.09 19.59 -5.54
CA LYS A 134 -21.56 20.96 -5.40
C LYS A 134 -20.33 21.07 -4.53
N LYS A 135 -20.00 20.00 -3.78
CA LYS A 135 -18.81 19.97 -2.92
C LYS A 135 -17.54 20.00 -3.76
N LYS A 136 -16.60 20.84 -3.39
CA LYS A 136 -15.27 20.90 -4.03
C LYS A 136 -14.40 19.74 -3.60
N ILE A 137 -13.62 19.21 -4.54
CA ILE A 137 -12.81 18.01 -4.34
C ILE A 137 -11.80 18.14 -3.19
N TYR A 138 -11.18 19.33 -3.01
CA TYR A 138 -10.25 19.54 -1.90
C TYR A 138 -10.89 19.44 -0.50
N ASN A 139 -12.22 19.59 -0.40
CA ASN A 139 -12.98 19.42 0.84
C ASN A 139 -13.50 17.99 1.04
N MET A 140 -13.24 17.10 0.10
CA MET A 140 -13.73 15.72 0.13
C MET A 140 -12.74 14.80 0.85
N THR A 141 -13.29 13.83 1.58
CA THR A 141 -12.53 12.69 2.07
C THR A 141 -12.02 11.82 0.91
N VAL A 142 -11.08 10.93 1.19
CA VAL A 142 -10.55 10.01 0.20
C VAL A 142 -11.65 9.10 -0.36
N SER A 143 -12.56 8.62 0.50
CA SER A 143 -13.70 7.78 0.12
C SER A 143 -14.69 8.53 -0.79
N GLU A 144 -14.96 9.82 -0.49
CA GLU A 144 -15.81 10.65 -1.37
C GLU A 144 -15.15 10.85 -2.73
N LYS A 145 -13.83 11.13 -2.79
CA LYS A 145 -13.07 11.25 -4.05
C LYS A 145 -13.14 9.96 -4.88
N GLN A 146 -12.99 8.81 -4.24
CA GLN A 146 -13.16 7.49 -4.88
C GLN A 146 -14.56 7.35 -5.50
N THR A 147 -15.58 7.73 -4.74
CA THR A 147 -16.97 7.68 -5.20
C THR A 147 -17.21 8.60 -6.41
N VAL A 148 -16.63 9.80 -6.39
CA VAL A 148 -16.72 10.75 -7.54
C VAL A 148 -16.08 10.14 -8.80
N GLU A 149 -14.93 9.46 -8.70
CA GLU A 149 -14.30 8.78 -9.85
C GLU A 149 -15.20 7.67 -10.41
N ILE A 150 -15.85 6.88 -9.56
CA ILE A 150 -16.77 5.83 -10.01
C ILE A 150 -18.01 6.45 -10.67
N VAL A 151 -18.62 7.48 -10.04
CA VAL A 151 -19.79 8.18 -10.61
C VAL A 151 -19.44 8.82 -11.95
N LYS A 152 -18.22 9.36 -12.10
CA LYS A 152 -17.71 9.94 -13.35
C LYS A 152 -17.71 8.94 -14.52
N VAL A 153 -17.24 7.71 -14.30
CA VAL A 153 -17.27 6.70 -15.37
C VAL A 153 -18.68 6.18 -15.65
N LEU A 154 -19.54 6.08 -14.63
CA LEU A 154 -20.96 5.71 -14.79
C LEU A 154 -21.76 6.77 -15.52
N PHE A 155 -21.53 8.06 -15.21
CA PHE A 155 -22.16 9.20 -15.89
C PHE A 155 -21.89 9.19 -17.39
N ARG A 156 -20.70 8.73 -17.79
CA ARG A 156 -20.30 8.53 -19.19
C ARG A 156 -20.87 7.27 -19.83
N GLY A 157 -21.65 6.48 -19.09
CA GLY A 157 -22.34 5.29 -19.59
C GLY A 157 -21.48 4.03 -19.64
N ALA A 158 -20.48 3.91 -18.78
CA ALA A 158 -19.65 2.71 -18.73
C ALA A 158 -20.46 1.46 -18.36
N ASP A 159 -20.27 0.40 -19.15
CA ASP A 159 -20.84 -0.95 -18.94
C ASP A 159 -19.74 -1.98 -18.62
N ILE A 160 -18.49 -1.64 -18.93
CA ILE A 160 -17.29 -2.38 -18.55
C ILE A 160 -16.47 -1.47 -17.64
N LEU A 161 -16.31 -1.87 -16.36
CA LEU A 161 -15.61 -1.08 -15.36
C LEU A 161 -14.30 -1.75 -14.97
N ILE A 162 -13.24 -0.96 -14.92
CA ILE A 162 -11.92 -1.36 -14.45
C ILE A 162 -11.63 -0.54 -13.18
N LEU A 163 -11.32 -1.21 -12.09
CA LEU A 163 -10.99 -0.60 -10.80
C LEU A 163 -9.58 -1.04 -10.41
N ASP A 164 -8.62 -0.10 -10.39
CA ASP A 164 -7.24 -0.38 -10.06
C ASP A 164 -6.98 -0.05 -8.58
N GLU A 165 -6.82 -1.09 -7.76
CA GLU A 165 -6.64 -1.04 -6.29
C GLU A 165 -7.66 -0.12 -5.58
N PRO A 166 -8.97 -0.33 -5.77
CA PRO A 166 -9.98 0.62 -5.32
C PRO A 166 -10.11 0.73 -3.79
N THR A 167 -9.54 -0.19 -3.04
CA THR A 167 -9.64 -0.27 -1.57
C THR A 167 -8.36 0.10 -0.84
N ALA A 168 -7.31 0.53 -1.57
CA ALA A 168 -5.99 0.78 -0.99
C ALA A 168 -5.98 1.84 0.14
N VAL A 169 -6.95 2.76 0.11
CA VAL A 169 -7.04 3.90 1.04
C VAL A 169 -8.36 3.96 1.81
N LEU A 170 -9.18 2.89 1.73
CA LEU A 170 -10.48 2.79 2.37
C LEU A 170 -10.39 2.04 3.70
N THR A 171 -11.24 2.43 4.64
CA THR A 171 -11.48 1.64 5.86
C THR A 171 -12.28 0.37 5.54
N PRO A 172 -12.29 -0.65 6.41
CA PRO A 172 -13.10 -1.85 6.21
C PRO A 172 -14.59 -1.55 5.95
N GLN A 173 -15.14 -0.57 6.67
CA GLN A 173 -16.55 -0.16 6.51
C GLN A 173 -16.81 0.50 5.16
N GLU A 174 -15.88 1.31 4.66
CA GLU A 174 -15.98 1.94 3.34
C GLU A 174 -15.79 0.90 2.23
N THR A 175 -14.90 -0.07 2.43
CA THR A 175 -14.71 -1.22 1.53
C THR A 175 -16.00 -2.02 1.37
N GLU A 176 -16.67 -2.35 2.46
CA GLU A 176 -17.96 -3.06 2.42
C GLU A 176 -19.05 -2.26 1.67
N LYS A 177 -19.10 -0.94 1.87
CA LYS A 177 -20.02 -0.07 1.11
C LYS A 177 -19.70 -0.11 -0.39
N LEU A 178 -18.42 -0.02 -0.76
CA LEU A 178 -18.00 -0.12 -2.15
C LEU A 178 -18.40 -1.48 -2.74
N PHE A 179 -18.16 -2.58 -2.02
CA PHE A 179 -18.51 -3.92 -2.47
C PHE A 179 -20.03 -4.11 -2.66
N ALA A 180 -20.84 -3.52 -1.77
CA ALA A 180 -22.30 -3.53 -1.94
C ALA A 180 -22.71 -2.81 -3.23
N VAL A 181 -22.06 -1.71 -3.58
CA VAL A 181 -22.29 -1.00 -4.84
C VAL A 181 -21.87 -1.84 -6.05
N LEU A 182 -20.69 -2.47 -6.00
CA LEU A 182 -20.21 -3.32 -7.10
C LEU A 182 -21.13 -4.52 -7.35
N ARG A 183 -21.69 -5.12 -6.28
CA ARG A 183 -22.71 -6.19 -6.40
C ARG A 183 -23.94 -5.70 -7.13
N LYS A 184 -24.46 -4.49 -6.82
CA LYS A 184 -25.61 -3.91 -7.57
C LYS A 184 -25.27 -3.66 -9.04
N MET A 185 -24.04 -3.18 -9.34
CA MET A 185 -23.62 -2.99 -10.73
C MET A 185 -23.51 -4.32 -11.49
N LYS A 186 -23.07 -5.39 -10.84
CA LYS A 186 -23.06 -6.74 -11.38
C LYS A 186 -24.49 -7.22 -11.67
N GLU A 187 -25.45 -6.98 -10.76
CA GLU A 187 -26.88 -7.28 -10.96
C GLU A 187 -27.45 -6.51 -12.15
N ASP A 188 -26.98 -5.30 -12.40
CA ASP A 188 -27.26 -4.50 -13.61
C ASP A 188 -26.52 -5.01 -14.87
N ASN A 189 -25.99 -6.23 -14.85
CA ASN A 189 -25.31 -6.88 -15.96
C ASN A 189 -24.06 -6.16 -16.47
N LYS A 190 -23.40 -5.32 -15.61
CA LYS A 190 -22.11 -4.73 -15.95
C LYS A 190 -20.99 -5.76 -15.81
N ALA A 191 -19.94 -5.62 -16.63
CA ALA A 191 -18.70 -6.38 -16.47
C ALA A 191 -17.73 -5.57 -15.60
N ILE A 192 -17.23 -6.17 -14.52
CA ILE A 192 -16.37 -5.46 -13.56
C ILE A 192 -15.05 -6.19 -13.43
N ILE A 193 -13.95 -5.47 -13.58
CA ILE A 193 -12.58 -5.96 -13.40
C ILE A 193 -11.97 -5.22 -12.22
N ILE A 194 -11.56 -5.95 -11.18
CA ILE A 194 -10.88 -5.39 -10.01
C ILE A 194 -9.43 -5.85 -10.02
N ILE A 195 -8.50 -4.91 -10.04
CA ILE A 195 -7.09 -5.20 -9.80
C ILE A 195 -6.86 -5.01 -8.31
N THR A 196 -6.42 -6.05 -7.62
CA THR A 196 -6.04 -6.00 -6.20
C THR A 196 -4.98 -7.06 -5.91
N HIS A 197 -4.28 -6.90 -4.81
CA HIS A 197 -3.37 -7.92 -4.26
C HIS A 197 -3.86 -8.46 -2.91
N LYS A 198 -5.01 -7.96 -2.41
CA LYS A 198 -5.61 -8.37 -1.13
C LYS A 198 -6.52 -9.57 -1.34
N LEU A 199 -6.03 -10.76 -1.02
CA LEU A 199 -6.72 -12.03 -1.32
C LEU A 199 -8.07 -12.16 -0.63
N HIS A 200 -8.20 -11.69 0.62
CA HIS A 200 -9.48 -11.72 1.34
C HIS A 200 -10.56 -10.83 0.68
N GLU A 201 -10.17 -9.72 0.03
CA GLU A 201 -11.10 -8.91 -0.75
C GLU A 201 -11.57 -9.67 -1.99
N VAL A 202 -10.64 -10.35 -2.66
CA VAL A 202 -10.95 -11.20 -3.81
C VAL A 202 -11.97 -12.28 -3.44
N GLU A 203 -11.74 -13.01 -2.34
CA GLU A 203 -12.63 -14.05 -1.84
C GLU A 203 -14.03 -13.50 -1.52
N SER A 204 -14.13 -12.24 -1.06
CA SER A 204 -15.40 -11.65 -0.63
C SER A 204 -16.26 -11.07 -1.76
N ILE A 205 -15.63 -10.64 -2.88
CA ILE A 205 -16.34 -9.87 -3.92
C ILE A 205 -16.33 -10.51 -5.29
N SER A 206 -15.31 -11.27 -5.67
CA SER A 206 -15.16 -11.75 -7.05
C SER A 206 -15.91 -13.06 -7.29
N ASP A 207 -16.31 -13.27 -8.53
CA ASP A 207 -16.87 -14.54 -9.01
C ASP A 207 -15.76 -15.45 -9.54
N ARG A 208 -14.78 -14.83 -10.19
CA ARG A 208 -13.67 -15.51 -10.84
C ARG A 208 -12.39 -14.68 -10.68
N VAL A 209 -11.27 -15.37 -10.65
CA VAL A 209 -9.94 -14.80 -10.50
C VAL A 209 -9.11 -15.13 -11.72
N ALA A 210 -8.57 -14.13 -12.39
CA ALA A 210 -7.58 -14.29 -13.46
C ALA A 210 -6.18 -13.95 -12.92
N ILE A 211 -5.18 -14.76 -13.26
CA ILE A 211 -3.83 -14.63 -12.71
C ILE A 211 -2.83 -14.29 -13.81
N LEU A 212 -2.14 -13.17 -13.63
CA LEU A 212 -0.99 -12.76 -14.43
C LEU A 212 0.32 -12.96 -13.65
N ARG A 213 1.32 -13.55 -14.30
CA ARG A 213 2.67 -13.72 -13.74
C ARG A 213 3.71 -13.41 -14.81
N LYS A 214 4.61 -12.45 -14.53
CA LYS A 214 5.70 -12.04 -15.43
C LYS A 214 5.24 -11.73 -16.86
N GLY A 215 4.08 -11.09 -16.99
CA GLY A 215 3.50 -10.71 -18.27
C GLY A 215 2.69 -11.81 -18.97
N GLU A 216 2.58 -13.00 -18.42
CA GLU A 216 1.84 -14.12 -18.99
C GLU A 216 0.55 -14.39 -18.24
N TYR A 217 -0.49 -14.82 -18.94
CA TYR A 217 -1.71 -15.32 -18.33
C TYR A 217 -1.52 -16.79 -17.90
N ILE A 218 -1.67 -17.05 -16.61
CA ILE A 218 -1.45 -18.38 -16.02
C ILE A 218 -2.73 -19.21 -16.03
N GLY A 219 -3.89 -18.55 -15.91
CA GLY A 219 -5.18 -19.20 -15.87
C GLY A 219 -6.16 -18.42 -15.01
N ASP A 220 -7.36 -18.99 -14.87
CA ASP A 220 -8.41 -18.46 -14.00
C ASP A 220 -8.99 -19.54 -13.08
N LEU A 221 -9.48 -19.08 -11.93
CA LEU A 221 -10.11 -19.88 -10.90
C LEU A 221 -11.53 -19.38 -10.64
N ILE A 222 -12.43 -20.26 -10.30
CA ILE A 222 -13.74 -19.88 -9.73
C ILE A 222 -13.50 -19.56 -8.24
N THR A 223 -13.74 -18.33 -7.82
CA THR A 223 -13.44 -17.86 -6.47
C THR A 223 -14.03 -18.74 -5.39
N ALA A 224 -15.30 -19.11 -5.52
CA ALA A 224 -16.02 -19.97 -4.56
C ALA A 224 -15.45 -21.41 -4.43
N GLN A 225 -14.57 -21.83 -5.35
CA GLN A 225 -13.98 -23.17 -5.38
C GLN A 225 -12.46 -23.15 -5.10
N SER A 226 -11.90 -22.01 -4.84
CA SER A 226 -10.47 -21.77 -4.60
C SER A 226 -10.25 -21.11 -3.23
N ASN A 227 -8.99 -20.99 -2.83
CA ASN A 227 -8.60 -20.36 -1.58
C ASN A 227 -7.37 -19.45 -1.79
N ALA A 228 -7.07 -18.61 -0.80
CA ALA A 228 -5.94 -17.68 -0.84
C ALA A 228 -4.60 -18.36 -1.13
N GLN A 229 -4.39 -19.58 -0.60
CA GLN A 229 -3.14 -20.34 -0.82
C GLN A 229 -2.99 -20.72 -2.29
N GLU A 230 -4.02 -21.26 -2.92
CA GLU A 230 -4.00 -21.67 -4.33
C GLU A 230 -3.78 -20.46 -5.26
N MET A 231 -4.49 -19.36 -4.99
CA MET A 231 -4.31 -18.10 -5.72
C MET A 231 -2.85 -17.62 -5.63
N THR A 232 -2.26 -17.64 -4.43
CA THR A 232 -0.87 -17.24 -4.20
C THR A 232 0.12 -18.14 -4.92
N ASP A 233 -0.06 -19.45 -4.83
CA ASP A 233 0.84 -20.40 -5.47
C ASP A 233 0.86 -20.22 -6.99
N MET A 234 -0.29 -19.91 -7.60
CA MET A 234 -0.37 -19.57 -9.03
C MET A 234 0.29 -18.22 -9.34
N MET A 235 0.11 -17.20 -8.48
CA MET A 235 0.71 -15.88 -8.66
C MET A 235 2.24 -15.93 -8.61
N VAL A 236 2.79 -16.70 -7.66
CA VAL A 236 4.22 -16.78 -7.40
C VAL A 236 4.88 -17.88 -8.27
N GLY A 237 4.15 -18.94 -8.59
CA GLY A 237 4.62 -20.11 -9.35
C GLY A 237 5.37 -21.16 -8.53
N ARG A 238 5.26 -21.08 -7.22
CA ARG A 238 5.74 -22.09 -6.25
C ARG A 238 4.90 -22.00 -4.99
N ALA A 239 4.89 -23.05 -4.18
CA ALA A 239 4.23 -23.01 -2.89
C ALA A 239 4.91 -21.96 -1.97
N VAL A 240 4.09 -21.09 -1.40
CA VAL A 240 4.50 -20.02 -0.46
C VAL A 240 3.67 -20.17 0.80
N SER A 241 4.30 -20.11 1.97
CA SER A 241 3.57 -20.05 3.23
C SER A 241 3.01 -18.63 3.42
N LEU A 242 1.70 -18.50 3.57
CA LEU A 242 1.01 -17.24 3.91
C LEU A 242 0.85 -17.06 5.43
N ASN A 243 1.55 -17.84 6.23
CA ASN A 243 1.42 -17.75 7.68
C ASN A 243 2.50 -16.80 8.22
N ILE A 244 2.07 -15.73 8.88
CA ILE A 244 2.97 -14.87 9.66
C ILE A 244 3.21 -15.60 10.99
N GLU A 245 4.43 -16.10 11.18
CA GLU A 245 4.79 -16.66 12.47
C GLU A 245 4.71 -15.59 13.55
N HIS A 246 4.04 -15.88 14.66
CA HIS A 246 3.99 -15.03 15.84
C HIS A 246 4.84 -15.68 16.96
N PRO A 247 6.17 -15.50 16.92
CA PRO A 247 7.03 -16.15 17.89
C PRO A 247 6.73 -15.61 19.29
N LYS A 248 6.63 -16.52 20.25
CA LYS A 248 6.53 -16.15 21.66
C LYS A 248 7.86 -15.50 22.07
N SER A 249 7.87 -14.21 22.25
CA SER A 249 8.96 -13.47 22.90
C SER A 249 8.62 -13.25 24.37
N ILE A 250 9.63 -13.10 25.20
CA ILE A 250 9.42 -12.60 26.57
C ILE A 250 9.29 -11.09 26.45
N VAL A 251 8.06 -10.61 26.35
CA VAL A 251 7.77 -9.17 26.40
C VAL A 251 8.09 -8.68 27.79
N SER A 252 9.03 -7.74 27.92
CA SER A 252 9.36 -7.12 29.18
C SER A 252 8.18 -6.27 29.66
N GLN A 253 7.96 -6.21 30.97
CA GLN A 253 7.01 -5.26 31.54
C GLN A 253 7.57 -3.83 31.58
N VAL A 254 8.88 -3.65 31.37
CA VAL A 254 9.52 -2.33 31.35
C VAL A 254 9.49 -1.80 29.92
N PRO A 255 8.96 -0.60 29.67
CA PRO A 255 9.00 0.02 28.36
C PRO A 255 10.45 0.30 27.94
N ARG A 256 10.72 0.28 26.65
CA ARG A 256 11.99 0.70 26.04
C ARG A 256 11.90 2.14 25.54
N LEU A 257 10.73 2.52 25.07
CA LEU A 257 10.42 3.86 24.57
C LEU A 257 9.11 4.33 25.22
N ILE A 258 9.10 5.57 25.69
CA ILE A 258 7.93 6.24 26.29
C ILE A 258 7.71 7.54 25.54
N VAL A 259 6.50 7.76 25.07
CA VAL A 259 6.07 9.00 24.39
C VAL A 259 4.92 9.59 25.21
N GLU A 260 5.06 10.85 25.63
CA GLU A 260 4.07 11.54 26.48
C GLU A 260 3.73 12.92 25.93
N ASN A 261 2.43 13.20 25.78
CA ASN A 261 1.85 14.48 25.37
C ASN A 261 2.49 15.05 24.09
N LEU A 262 2.90 14.15 23.17
CA LEU A 262 3.65 14.53 21.98
C LEU A 262 2.77 15.26 20.98
N SER A 263 3.18 16.47 20.59
CA SER A 263 2.55 17.24 19.53
C SER A 263 3.57 17.70 18.50
N VAL A 264 3.22 17.55 17.22
CA VAL A 264 4.10 17.85 16.07
C VAL A 264 3.33 18.66 15.05
N VAL A 265 3.94 19.71 14.54
CA VAL A 265 3.45 20.52 13.42
C VAL A 265 4.33 20.28 12.19
N ASP A 266 3.72 20.33 11.02
CA ASP A 266 4.48 20.27 9.78
C ASP A 266 5.10 21.63 9.42
N LYS A 267 5.82 21.69 8.29
CA LYS A 267 6.50 22.90 7.81
C LYS A 267 5.54 24.04 7.46
N ASP A 268 4.27 23.71 7.24
CA ASP A 268 3.19 24.65 6.91
C ASP A 268 2.42 25.11 8.17
N GLY A 269 2.86 24.68 9.37
CA GLY A 269 2.24 25.00 10.65
C GLY A 269 0.98 24.20 10.95
N ILE A 270 0.70 23.12 10.17
CA ILE A 270 -0.46 22.28 10.38
C ILE A 270 -0.13 21.22 11.44
N SER A 271 -0.97 21.14 12.49
CA SER A 271 -0.83 20.13 13.53
C SER A 271 -1.13 18.73 13.00
N LYS A 272 -0.10 17.88 12.92
CA LYS A 272 -0.17 16.49 12.41
C LYS A 272 -0.25 15.45 13.52
N VAL A 273 0.35 15.73 14.68
CA VAL A 273 0.31 14.89 15.88
C VAL A 273 -0.13 15.76 17.04
N LYS A 274 -1.10 15.30 17.83
CA LYS A 274 -1.78 16.09 18.86
C LYS A 274 -1.92 15.26 20.13
N ASP A 275 -1.13 15.59 21.15
CA ASP A 275 -1.20 15.00 22.49
C ASP A 275 -1.16 13.46 22.50
N VAL A 276 -0.22 12.87 21.72
CA VAL A 276 -0.08 11.44 21.57
C VAL A 276 0.69 10.85 22.76
N ASN A 277 0.14 9.78 23.33
CA ASN A 277 0.67 9.09 24.50
C ASN A 277 0.72 7.57 24.24
N PHE A 278 1.90 6.95 24.38
CA PHE A 278 2.06 5.49 24.33
C PHE A 278 3.46 5.08 24.82
N ASP A 279 3.60 3.80 25.07
CA ASP A 279 4.87 3.14 25.33
C ASP A 279 5.12 1.96 24.39
N VAL A 280 6.38 1.56 24.22
CA VAL A 280 6.76 0.34 23.49
C VAL A 280 7.71 -0.47 24.36
N LYS A 281 7.40 -1.74 24.56
CA LYS A 281 8.14 -2.63 25.44
C LYS A 281 9.23 -3.41 24.68
N THR A 282 10.24 -3.83 25.41
CA THR A 282 11.30 -4.72 24.90
C THR A 282 10.69 -6.05 24.43
N GLY A 283 10.97 -6.45 23.21
CA GLY A 283 10.45 -7.70 22.63
C GLY A 283 8.98 -7.60 22.17
N GLU A 284 8.47 -6.39 21.98
CA GLU A 284 7.11 -6.13 21.51
C GLU A 284 7.10 -5.56 20.09
N ILE A 285 6.06 -5.89 19.32
CA ILE A 285 5.69 -5.20 18.10
C ILE A 285 4.43 -4.40 18.37
N LEU A 286 4.56 -3.06 18.44
CA LEU A 286 3.46 -2.13 18.47
C LEU A 286 3.10 -1.74 17.03
N GLY A 287 1.93 -2.17 16.56
CA GLY A 287 1.37 -1.72 15.29
C GLY A 287 0.79 -0.32 15.40
N ILE A 288 0.93 0.51 14.39
CA ILE A 288 0.21 1.79 14.29
C ILE A 288 -0.71 1.72 13.08
N ALA A 289 -2.01 1.70 13.35
CA ALA A 289 -3.08 1.76 12.34
C ALA A 289 -3.59 3.19 12.19
N GLY A 290 -4.08 3.55 11.01
CA GLY A 290 -4.70 4.85 10.74
C GLY A 290 -4.85 5.08 9.25
N ILE A 291 -5.76 5.98 8.87
CA ILE A 291 -5.90 6.41 7.48
C ILE A 291 -4.64 7.19 7.07
N SER A 292 -4.24 7.09 5.80
CA SER A 292 -3.07 7.82 5.28
C SER A 292 -3.17 9.32 5.59
N GLY A 293 -2.12 9.89 6.16
CA GLY A 293 -2.06 11.31 6.54
C GLY A 293 -2.56 11.63 7.96
N CYS A 294 -2.88 10.62 8.79
CA CYS A 294 -3.26 10.82 10.20
C CYS A 294 -2.07 11.07 11.15
N GLY A 295 -0.88 11.41 10.64
CA GLY A 295 0.28 11.78 11.45
C GLY A 295 1.23 10.63 11.81
N GLN A 296 1.03 9.42 11.29
CA GLN A 296 1.90 8.27 11.57
C GLN A 296 3.35 8.53 11.15
N LYS A 297 3.54 9.13 9.98
CA LYS A 297 4.87 9.47 9.43
C LYS A 297 5.56 10.51 10.33
N GLU A 298 4.87 11.59 10.63
CA GLU A 298 5.38 12.70 11.44
C GLU A 298 5.72 12.23 12.86
N LEU A 299 4.94 11.30 13.42
CA LEU A 299 5.22 10.66 14.69
C LEU A 299 6.56 9.90 14.66
N LEU A 300 6.79 9.05 13.66
CA LEU A 300 8.04 8.30 13.55
C LEU A 300 9.25 9.21 13.27
N GLU A 301 9.07 10.24 12.44
CA GLU A 301 10.12 11.22 12.14
C GLU A 301 10.49 12.04 13.38
N ALA A 302 9.52 12.40 14.22
CA ALA A 302 9.77 13.07 15.49
C ALA A 302 10.57 12.18 16.46
N ILE A 303 10.21 10.91 16.60
CA ILE A 303 10.95 9.95 17.43
C ILE A 303 12.37 9.74 16.90
N ALA A 304 12.56 9.79 15.58
CA ALA A 304 13.88 9.66 14.94
C ALA A 304 14.74 10.92 15.05
N GLY A 305 14.23 12.05 15.59
CA GLY A 305 14.91 13.33 15.61
C GLY A 305 15.02 14.00 14.25
N LEU A 306 14.12 13.68 13.32
CA LEU A 306 14.07 14.22 11.95
C LEU A 306 13.03 15.33 11.79
N GLN A 307 12.15 15.50 12.78
CA GLN A 307 11.11 16.51 12.80
C GLN A 307 11.09 17.25 14.14
N GLU A 308 10.85 18.56 14.11
CA GLU A 308 10.75 19.37 15.30
C GLU A 308 9.47 19.04 16.09
N VAL A 309 9.62 18.88 17.40
CA VAL A 309 8.54 18.59 18.35
C VAL A 309 8.10 19.90 18.97
N GLN A 310 6.78 20.16 18.96
CA GLN A 310 6.21 21.37 19.55
C GLN A 310 6.07 21.24 21.07
N THR A 311 5.52 20.12 21.54
CA THR A 311 5.34 19.82 22.96
C THR A 311 5.45 18.32 23.23
N GLY A 312 5.72 17.94 24.47
CA GLY A 312 5.73 16.55 24.92
C GLY A 312 7.11 16.09 25.36
N SER A 313 7.26 14.77 25.49
CA SER A 313 8.50 14.09 25.89
C SER A 313 8.63 12.76 25.12
N ILE A 314 9.86 12.43 24.72
CA ILE A 314 10.22 11.14 24.11
C ILE A 314 11.40 10.58 24.90
N ARG A 315 11.16 9.57 25.74
CA ARG A 315 12.19 9.00 26.62
C ARG A 315 12.59 7.60 26.18
N TYR A 316 13.88 7.38 26.10
CA TYR A 316 14.46 6.05 25.92
C TYR A 316 14.86 5.50 27.27
N VAL A 317 14.43 4.27 27.57
CA VAL A 317 14.72 3.59 28.84
C VAL A 317 15.89 2.62 28.63
N ASN A 318 16.99 2.85 29.31
CA ASN A 318 18.19 2.01 29.29
C ASN A 318 17.98 0.68 30.04
N ASP A 319 18.92 -0.25 29.88
CA ASP A 319 18.88 -1.55 30.59
C ASP A 319 18.98 -1.41 32.12
N ASP A 320 19.65 -0.35 32.60
CA ASP A 320 19.76 0.01 34.02
C ASP A 320 18.55 0.80 34.53
N LYS A 321 17.50 0.97 33.70
CA LYS A 321 16.27 1.74 33.96
C LYS A 321 16.46 3.26 34.08
N THR A 322 17.60 3.79 33.68
CA THR A 322 17.76 5.23 33.48
C THR A 322 17.02 5.67 32.22
N GLU A 323 16.53 6.90 32.22
CA GLU A 323 15.78 7.46 31.09
C GLU A 323 16.57 8.58 30.44
N ASP A 324 16.66 8.55 29.10
CA ASP A 324 17.27 9.60 28.29
C ASP A 324 16.18 10.31 27.50
N GLU A 325 16.05 11.63 27.70
CA GLU A 325 15.20 12.48 26.85
C GLU A 325 15.81 12.63 25.47
N MET A 326 15.01 12.42 24.42
CA MET A 326 15.44 12.46 23.02
C MET A 326 14.97 13.69 22.26
N ILE A 327 14.02 14.48 22.79
CA ILE A 327 13.55 15.70 22.12
C ILE A 327 14.68 16.70 21.94
N GLY A 328 14.75 17.33 20.77
CA GLY A 328 15.76 18.30 20.41
C GLY A 328 17.11 17.71 20.00
N LEU A 329 17.25 16.38 20.04
CA LEU A 329 18.45 15.69 19.59
C LEU A 329 18.31 15.28 18.11
N ASP A 330 19.38 15.47 17.35
CA ASP A 330 19.48 14.92 15.99
C ASP A 330 19.78 13.39 16.02
N PRO A 331 19.62 12.65 14.92
CA PRO A 331 19.86 11.20 14.89
C PRO A 331 21.30 10.81 15.30
N TYR A 332 22.27 11.67 15.10
CA TYR A 332 23.65 11.44 15.51
C TYR A 332 23.84 11.62 17.03
N GLU A 333 23.22 12.63 17.60
CA GLU A 333 23.21 12.88 19.05
C GLU A 333 22.49 11.75 19.79
N ILE A 334 21.36 11.30 19.29
CA ILE A 334 20.64 10.12 19.78
C ILE A 334 21.58 8.90 19.81
N SER A 335 22.29 8.65 18.73
CA SER A 335 23.27 7.55 18.64
C SER A 335 24.45 7.71 19.64
N LYS A 336 24.90 8.93 19.92
CA LYS A 336 25.97 9.18 20.92
C LYS A 336 25.55 8.83 22.36
N LYS A 337 24.28 8.93 22.67
CA LYS A 337 23.72 8.49 23.97
C LYS A 337 23.66 6.97 24.11
N GLY A 338 24.10 6.20 23.10
CA GLY A 338 24.03 4.75 23.09
C GLY A 338 22.67 4.19 22.67
N VAL A 339 21.75 5.03 22.24
CA VAL A 339 20.43 4.62 21.74
C VAL A 339 20.60 4.02 20.34
N ALA A 340 20.41 2.72 20.25
CA ALA A 340 20.47 1.97 18.98
C ALA A 340 19.08 2.01 18.30
N LEU A 341 18.73 3.19 17.76
CA LEU A 341 17.49 3.41 17.04
C LEU A 341 17.71 3.25 15.54
N SER A 342 16.90 2.38 14.92
CA SER A 342 16.86 2.19 13.47
C SER A 342 15.50 2.62 12.92
N PHE A 343 15.50 3.37 11.83
CA PHE A 343 14.30 3.82 11.15
C PHE A 343 14.31 3.42 9.68
N VAL A 344 13.26 2.73 9.25
CA VAL A 344 13.00 2.37 7.85
C VAL A 344 11.86 3.26 7.36
N PRO A 345 12.16 4.37 6.67
CA PRO A 345 11.13 5.31 6.20
C PRO A 345 10.37 4.76 4.99
N GLU A 346 9.20 5.35 4.74
CA GLU A 346 8.40 5.09 3.54
C GLU A 346 9.15 5.46 2.26
N ASP A 347 9.79 6.65 2.24
CA ASP A 347 10.62 7.08 1.11
C ASP A 347 12.00 6.41 1.15
N ARG A 348 12.11 5.35 0.37
CA ARG A 348 13.30 4.48 0.33
C ARG A 348 14.54 5.17 -0.19
N LEU A 349 14.40 6.01 -1.23
CA LEU A 349 15.51 6.63 -1.96
C LEU A 349 15.68 8.11 -1.64
N GLY A 350 14.67 8.79 -1.08
CA GLY A 350 14.76 10.18 -0.62
C GLY A 350 15.30 10.29 0.82
N MET A 351 14.91 9.35 1.69
CA MET A 351 15.28 9.36 3.11
C MET A 351 16.07 8.12 3.55
N GLY A 352 15.76 6.96 2.99
CA GLY A 352 16.34 5.69 3.45
C GLY A 352 17.73 5.40 2.89
N LEU A 353 17.89 5.45 1.58
CA LEU A 353 19.12 5.10 0.86
C LEU A 353 19.52 6.22 -0.11
N VAL A 354 20.81 6.31 -0.42
CA VAL A 354 21.31 7.21 -1.46
C VAL A 354 21.30 6.47 -2.80
N GLY A 355 20.35 6.81 -3.69
CA GLY A 355 20.10 6.07 -4.93
C GLY A 355 21.28 5.92 -5.87
N ASN A 356 22.18 6.91 -5.93
CA ASN A 356 23.38 6.88 -6.78
C ASN A 356 24.54 6.08 -6.18
N MET A 357 24.54 5.83 -4.87
CA MET A 357 25.51 4.98 -4.19
C MET A 357 25.19 3.51 -4.42
N ASN A 358 26.24 2.69 -4.44
CA ASN A 358 26.10 1.25 -4.50
C ASN A 358 25.69 0.64 -3.14
N ILE A 359 25.44 -0.68 -3.11
CA ILE A 359 24.97 -1.37 -1.90
C ILE A 359 26.01 -1.23 -0.77
N SER A 360 27.31 -1.44 -1.06
CA SER A 360 28.36 -1.38 -0.03
C SER A 360 28.57 0.04 0.53
N GLU A 361 28.42 1.05 -0.29
CA GLU A 361 28.48 2.46 0.13
C GLU A 361 27.27 2.83 1.00
N ASN A 362 26.08 2.37 0.66
CA ASN A 362 24.89 2.54 1.49
C ASN A 362 25.02 1.85 2.87
N MET A 363 25.66 0.67 2.95
CA MET A 363 25.98 0.05 4.25
C MET A 363 26.94 0.89 5.08
N MET A 364 27.87 1.61 4.44
CA MET A 364 28.84 2.46 5.10
C MET A 364 28.20 3.68 5.79
N LEU A 365 27.05 4.16 5.33
CA LEU A 365 26.39 5.36 5.89
C LEU A 365 26.12 5.26 7.40
N ARG A 366 25.97 4.06 7.95
CA ARG A 366 25.77 3.83 9.40
C ARG A 366 27.08 3.63 10.16
N SER A 367 28.24 3.55 9.50
CA SER A 367 29.51 3.20 10.14
C SER A 367 30.69 4.13 9.79
N PHE A 368 30.55 5.06 8.86
CA PHE A 368 31.65 5.89 8.35
C PHE A 368 32.34 6.75 9.42
N ARG A 369 31.66 7.05 10.55
CA ARG A 369 32.20 7.79 11.68
C ARG A 369 32.65 6.89 12.86
N LYS A 370 32.56 5.56 12.71
CA LYS A 370 33.00 4.61 13.74
C LYS A 370 34.49 4.37 13.63
N GLY A 371 35.22 4.52 14.73
CA GLY A 371 36.66 4.28 14.82
C GLY A 371 37.49 5.57 14.97
N ALA A 372 38.76 5.42 15.44
CA ALA A 372 39.71 6.52 15.67
C ALA A 372 40.57 6.83 14.45
N SER A 373 40.45 6.09 13.35
CA SER A 373 41.24 6.29 12.14
C SER A 373 40.77 7.51 11.33
N PRO A 374 41.68 8.33 10.77
CA PRO A 374 41.31 9.39 9.83
C PRO A 374 40.81 8.83 8.48
N PHE A 375 40.96 7.52 8.23
CA PHE A 375 40.52 6.87 7.01
C PHE A 375 39.23 6.05 7.28
N THR A 376 38.30 6.14 6.35
CA THR A 376 37.04 5.37 6.39
C THR A 376 37.31 3.88 6.17
N ASP A 377 36.83 3.03 7.06
CA ASP A 377 36.86 1.58 6.85
C ASP A 377 35.83 1.19 5.77
N ARG A 378 36.32 0.66 4.65
CA ARG A 378 35.50 0.12 3.56
C ARG A 378 35.33 -1.38 3.60
N LYS A 379 36.16 -2.10 4.39
CA LYS A 379 36.15 -3.57 4.42
C LYS A 379 34.94 -4.09 5.18
N ALA A 380 34.61 -3.51 6.32
CA ALA A 380 33.44 -3.92 7.11
C ALA A 380 32.12 -3.71 6.37
N PRO A 381 31.81 -2.53 5.77
CA PRO A 381 30.63 -2.31 4.94
C PRO A 381 30.55 -3.25 3.72
N TYR A 382 31.67 -3.53 3.07
CA TYR A 382 31.73 -4.47 1.95
C TYR A 382 31.36 -5.90 2.37
N LYS A 383 31.88 -6.36 3.51
CA LYS A 383 31.52 -7.68 4.08
C LYS A 383 30.04 -7.71 4.48
N LEU A 384 29.54 -6.63 5.08
CA LEU A 384 28.15 -6.49 5.46
C LEU A 384 27.25 -6.55 4.22
N ALA A 385 27.57 -5.81 3.16
CA ALA A 385 26.83 -5.83 1.89
C ALA A 385 26.71 -7.25 1.33
N LYS A 386 27.82 -8.00 1.29
CA LYS A 386 27.80 -9.41 0.86
C LYS A 386 26.88 -10.27 1.71
N THR A 387 26.94 -10.09 3.03
CA THR A 387 26.10 -10.85 3.98
C THR A 387 24.62 -10.53 3.79
N VAL A 388 24.27 -9.24 3.65
CA VAL A 388 22.89 -8.79 3.44
C VAL A 388 22.35 -9.30 2.11
N VAL A 389 23.13 -9.16 1.02
CA VAL A 389 22.74 -9.66 -0.31
C VAL A 389 22.46 -11.17 -0.28
N SER A 390 23.33 -11.94 0.35
CA SER A 390 23.17 -13.39 0.43
C SER A 390 22.02 -13.82 1.35
N LYS A 391 21.90 -13.19 2.55
CA LYS A 391 20.85 -13.58 3.53
C LYS A 391 19.45 -13.22 3.10
N LEU A 392 19.29 -12.10 2.38
CA LEU A 392 17.97 -11.59 1.97
C LEU A 392 17.63 -11.93 0.52
N ASP A 393 18.45 -12.75 -0.12
CA ASP A 393 18.30 -13.13 -1.52
C ASP A 393 18.03 -11.90 -2.41
N ILE A 394 18.96 -10.93 -2.35
CA ILE A 394 18.85 -9.69 -3.13
C ILE A 394 19.34 -9.95 -4.54
N SER A 395 18.42 -9.84 -5.51
CA SER A 395 18.75 -9.95 -6.93
C SER A 395 19.51 -8.70 -7.41
N THR A 396 20.81 -8.85 -7.62
CA THR A 396 21.70 -7.79 -8.09
C THR A 396 22.85 -8.37 -8.90
N PRO A 397 23.31 -7.70 -9.97
CA PRO A 397 24.54 -8.12 -10.68
C PRO A 397 25.78 -8.08 -9.80
N SER A 398 25.86 -7.13 -8.87
CA SER A 398 27.01 -6.91 -7.98
C SER A 398 26.60 -6.05 -6.78
N ILE A 399 27.32 -6.17 -5.66
CA ILE A 399 27.20 -5.26 -4.51
C ILE A 399 27.68 -3.82 -4.84
N GLU A 400 28.33 -3.62 -5.98
CA GLU A 400 28.75 -2.31 -6.50
C GLU A 400 27.68 -1.69 -7.43
N THR A 401 26.54 -2.35 -7.62
CA THR A 401 25.41 -1.81 -8.39
C THR A 401 24.76 -0.65 -7.61
N PRO A 402 24.57 0.54 -8.23
CA PRO A 402 23.81 1.63 -7.63
C PRO A 402 22.39 1.18 -7.26
N VAL A 403 21.95 1.49 -6.04
CA VAL A 403 20.67 0.95 -5.51
C VAL A 403 19.45 1.40 -6.31
N ARG A 404 19.50 2.56 -6.99
CA ARG A 404 18.43 3.01 -7.90
C ARG A 404 18.17 2.10 -9.12
N LYS A 405 19.14 1.22 -9.44
CA LYS A 405 19.00 0.26 -10.55
C LYS A 405 18.37 -1.07 -10.10
N LEU A 406 18.12 -1.25 -8.82
CA LEU A 406 17.48 -2.42 -8.27
C LEU A 406 15.95 -2.29 -8.39
N SER A 407 15.24 -3.42 -8.37
CA SER A 407 13.78 -3.43 -8.21
C SER A 407 13.38 -2.88 -6.83
N GLY A 408 12.15 -2.37 -6.70
CA GLY A 408 11.65 -1.81 -5.44
C GLY A 408 11.79 -2.76 -4.25
N GLY A 409 11.51 -4.06 -4.45
CA GLY A 409 11.71 -5.09 -3.43
C GLY A 409 13.16 -5.26 -3.01
N ASN A 410 14.10 -5.25 -3.96
CA ASN A 410 15.52 -5.36 -3.65
C ASN A 410 16.06 -4.10 -2.96
N VAL A 411 15.60 -2.90 -3.36
CA VAL A 411 15.90 -1.64 -2.65
C VAL A 411 15.47 -1.75 -1.19
N GLN A 412 14.25 -2.24 -0.94
CA GLN A 412 13.72 -2.40 0.42
C GLN A 412 14.53 -3.40 1.25
N LYS A 413 14.87 -4.54 0.67
CA LYS A 413 15.72 -5.54 1.33
C LYS A 413 17.10 -4.98 1.70
N VAL A 414 17.70 -4.14 0.84
CA VAL A 414 18.96 -3.43 1.16
C VAL A 414 18.78 -2.50 2.36
N LEU A 415 17.70 -1.70 2.38
CA LEU A 415 17.41 -0.76 3.45
C LEU A 415 17.17 -1.48 4.78
N VAL A 416 16.24 -2.44 4.80
CA VAL A 416 15.93 -3.23 6.00
C VAL A 416 17.15 -3.99 6.50
N GLY A 417 17.90 -4.61 5.60
CA GLY A 417 19.13 -5.33 5.94
C GLY A 417 20.19 -4.45 6.59
N ARG A 418 20.35 -3.19 6.12
CA ARG A 418 21.25 -2.20 6.73
C ARG A 418 20.80 -1.84 8.15
N GLU A 419 19.52 -1.54 8.33
CA GLU A 419 19.00 -1.10 9.62
C GLU A 419 19.04 -2.22 10.68
N ILE A 420 18.68 -3.45 10.31
CA ILE A 420 18.72 -4.62 11.20
C ILE A 420 20.16 -5.01 11.58
N ALA A 421 21.11 -4.81 10.67
CA ALA A 421 22.52 -5.15 10.93
C ALA A 421 23.15 -4.31 12.06
N ASN A 422 22.53 -3.19 12.42
CA ASN A 422 22.96 -2.38 13.56
C ASN A 422 22.52 -2.93 14.92
N SER A 423 21.82 -4.07 14.96
CA SER A 423 21.25 -4.67 16.17
C SER A 423 20.44 -3.66 17.00
N PRO A 424 19.37 -3.07 16.43
CA PRO A 424 18.63 -2.00 17.07
C PRO A 424 17.96 -2.49 18.35
N THR A 425 17.95 -1.64 19.37
CA THR A 425 17.09 -1.79 20.56
C THR A 425 15.70 -1.21 20.34
N VAL A 426 15.59 -0.23 19.42
CA VAL A 426 14.32 0.30 18.89
C VAL A 426 14.37 0.25 17.37
N LEU A 427 13.41 -0.44 16.76
CA LEU A 427 13.25 -0.53 15.30
C LEU A 427 11.90 0.09 14.91
N MET A 428 11.94 1.10 14.08
CA MET A 428 10.73 1.73 13.53
C MET A 428 10.64 1.49 12.04
N THR A 429 9.47 1.12 11.55
CA THR A 429 9.23 0.87 10.13
C THR A 429 7.97 1.59 9.67
N ALA A 430 8.08 2.37 8.59
CA ALA A 430 6.94 3.02 7.96
C ALA A 430 6.66 2.38 6.60
N TYR A 431 5.52 1.70 6.47
CA TYR A 431 5.04 1.09 5.22
C TYR A 431 6.09 0.22 4.51
N VAL A 432 6.84 -0.54 5.31
CA VAL A 432 8.06 -1.25 4.87
C VAL A 432 7.82 -2.27 3.76
N VAL A 433 6.61 -2.81 3.62
CA VAL A 433 6.24 -3.79 2.58
C VAL A 433 5.47 -3.19 1.41
N ARG A 434 5.15 -1.91 1.45
CA ARG A 434 4.36 -1.25 0.41
C ARG A 434 4.98 -1.41 -0.98
N GLY A 435 4.19 -1.91 -1.93
CA GLY A 435 4.63 -2.12 -3.30
C GLY A 435 5.64 -3.25 -3.49
N LEU A 436 5.75 -4.18 -2.54
CA LEU A 436 6.54 -5.41 -2.68
C LEU A 436 5.69 -6.56 -3.21
N ASP A 437 6.37 -7.58 -3.71
CA ASP A 437 5.76 -8.87 -3.97
C ASP A 437 5.51 -9.64 -2.66
N ILE A 438 4.63 -10.64 -2.70
CA ILE A 438 4.23 -11.43 -1.53
C ILE A 438 5.44 -12.03 -0.82
N ASN A 439 6.34 -12.69 -1.55
CA ASN A 439 7.52 -13.34 -0.95
C ASN A 439 8.43 -12.34 -0.23
N SER A 440 8.68 -11.18 -0.85
CA SER A 440 9.49 -10.12 -0.24
C SER A 440 8.84 -9.56 1.01
N SER A 441 7.50 -9.45 1.04
CA SER A 441 6.77 -8.99 2.22
C SER A 441 6.89 -9.95 3.38
N TYR A 442 6.65 -11.24 3.17
CA TYR A 442 6.77 -12.25 4.21
C TYR A 442 8.21 -12.39 4.72
N ALA A 443 9.21 -12.35 3.84
CA ALA A 443 10.62 -12.34 4.26
C ALA A 443 10.96 -11.14 5.17
N ILE A 444 10.31 -10.00 4.98
CA ILE A 444 10.48 -8.82 5.85
C ILE A 444 9.77 -9.03 7.19
N TYR A 445 8.56 -9.63 7.22
CA TYR A 445 7.88 -9.98 8.48
C TYR A 445 8.71 -10.94 9.32
N ASP A 446 9.31 -11.94 8.70
CA ASP A 446 10.25 -12.86 9.38
C ASP A 446 11.45 -12.13 9.98
N LEU A 447 12.01 -11.15 9.25
CA LEU A 447 13.11 -10.33 9.76
C LEU A 447 12.68 -9.46 10.95
N ILE A 448 11.48 -8.89 10.92
CA ILE A 448 10.91 -8.10 12.01
C ILE A 448 10.70 -9.01 13.24
N ASN A 449 10.09 -10.18 13.06
CA ASN A 449 9.90 -11.18 14.10
C ASN A 449 11.25 -11.64 14.69
N ALA A 450 12.28 -11.83 13.87
CA ALA A 450 13.61 -12.17 14.35
C ALA A 450 14.23 -11.05 15.21
N GLN A 451 13.92 -9.77 14.98
CA GLN A 451 14.35 -8.67 15.86
C GLN A 451 13.54 -8.64 17.17
N LYS A 452 12.22 -8.89 17.12
CA LYS A 452 11.37 -9.06 18.30
C LYS A 452 11.95 -10.13 19.26
N VAL A 453 12.28 -11.31 18.73
CA VAL A 453 12.87 -12.40 19.52
C VAL A 453 14.20 -12.00 20.14
N LYS A 454 14.98 -11.11 19.51
CA LYS A 454 16.22 -10.56 20.07
C LYS A 454 15.99 -9.48 21.14
N GLY A 455 14.75 -9.12 21.41
CA GLY A 455 14.39 -8.12 22.41
C GLY A 455 14.30 -6.67 21.88
N ALA A 456 14.29 -6.45 20.57
CA ALA A 456 14.05 -5.11 20.05
C ALA A 456 12.60 -4.68 20.34
N ALA A 457 12.41 -3.42 20.74
CA ALA A 457 11.12 -2.75 20.75
C ALA A 457 10.81 -2.28 19.33
N ILE A 458 9.67 -2.68 18.78
CA ILE A 458 9.38 -2.45 17.36
C ILE A 458 8.13 -1.63 17.21
N ILE A 459 8.19 -0.57 16.40
CA ILE A 459 7.02 0.19 15.94
C ILE A 459 6.84 -0.13 14.46
N PHE A 460 5.68 -0.69 14.12
CA PHE A 460 5.34 -1.11 12.77
C PHE A 460 4.13 -0.33 12.25
N VAL A 461 4.34 0.56 11.28
CA VAL A 461 3.25 1.25 10.56
C VAL A 461 2.96 0.48 9.29
N GLY A 462 1.73 -0.02 9.16
CA GLY A 462 1.27 -0.81 8.00
C GLY A 462 -0.04 -0.28 7.42
N GLU A 463 -0.29 -0.58 6.14
CA GLU A 463 -1.55 -0.27 5.44
C GLU A 463 -2.57 -1.40 5.58
N ASP A 464 -2.11 -2.62 5.70
CA ASP A 464 -2.94 -3.83 5.74
C ASP A 464 -3.28 -4.18 7.19
N LEU A 465 -4.59 -4.06 7.52
CA LEU A 465 -5.06 -4.38 8.85
C LEU A 465 -4.93 -5.87 9.18
N ASP A 466 -5.05 -6.76 8.21
CA ASP A 466 -4.92 -8.20 8.45
C ASP A 466 -3.49 -8.52 8.89
N VAL A 467 -2.51 -7.90 8.24
CA VAL A 467 -1.09 -8.00 8.64
C VAL A 467 -0.86 -7.42 10.04
N LEU A 468 -1.45 -6.25 10.35
CA LEU A 468 -1.32 -5.66 11.68
C LEU A 468 -1.91 -6.57 12.77
N LEU A 469 -3.08 -7.18 12.50
CA LEU A 469 -3.75 -8.10 13.43
C LEU A 469 -2.96 -9.41 13.64
N GLU A 470 -2.24 -9.88 12.62
CA GLU A 470 -1.45 -11.11 12.71
C GLU A 470 -0.02 -10.89 13.24
N LEU A 471 0.60 -9.74 12.96
CA LEU A 471 2.02 -9.49 13.26
C LEU A 471 2.23 -8.84 14.64
N CYS A 472 1.29 -7.97 15.08
CA CYS A 472 1.52 -7.07 16.20
C CYS A 472 1.01 -7.63 17.54
N ASP A 473 1.69 -7.30 18.63
CA ASP A 473 1.25 -7.63 20.00
C ASP A 473 0.20 -6.63 20.51
N ARG A 474 0.31 -5.36 20.09
CA ARG A 474 -0.67 -4.30 20.34
C ARG A 474 -0.83 -3.47 19.07
N ILE A 475 -2.01 -2.88 18.90
CA ILE A 475 -2.28 -1.92 17.83
C ILE A 475 -2.76 -0.61 18.43
N LEU A 476 -1.98 0.45 18.21
CA LEU A 476 -2.35 1.82 18.47
C LEU A 476 -3.06 2.37 17.22
N VAL A 477 -4.25 2.92 17.39
CA VAL A 477 -5.03 3.46 16.26
C VAL A 477 -4.99 4.98 16.32
N MET A 478 -4.58 5.59 15.20
CA MET A 478 -4.54 7.04 15.03
C MET A 478 -5.69 7.54 14.16
N CYS A 479 -6.30 8.65 14.57
CA CYS A 479 -7.27 9.40 13.78
C CYS A 479 -7.04 10.90 14.01
N ASP A 480 -6.98 11.68 12.92
CA ASP A 480 -6.77 13.15 12.96
C ASP A 480 -5.60 13.61 13.85
N GLY A 481 -4.52 12.84 13.86
CA GLY A 481 -3.32 13.14 14.64
C GLY A 481 -3.39 12.77 16.12
N GLN A 482 -4.45 12.12 16.57
CA GLN A 482 -4.65 11.69 17.96
C GLN A 482 -4.71 10.18 18.09
N VAL A 483 -4.44 9.65 19.28
CA VAL A 483 -4.69 8.25 19.59
C VAL A 483 -6.19 8.07 19.83
N SER A 484 -6.82 7.31 18.96
CA SER A 484 -8.24 6.97 19.04
C SER A 484 -8.51 5.77 19.96
N GLY A 485 -7.53 4.89 20.12
CA GLY A 485 -7.59 3.74 21.01
C GLY A 485 -6.40 2.79 20.82
N ILE A 486 -6.29 1.82 21.73
CA ILE A 486 -5.29 0.76 21.68
C ILE A 486 -6.03 -0.59 21.76
N VAL A 487 -5.60 -1.54 20.95
CA VAL A 487 -6.08 -2.92 20.95
C VAL A 487 -4.95 -3.82 21.43
N GLU A 488 -5.17 -4.48 22.55
CA GLU A 488 -4.23 -5.41 23.17
C GLU A 488 -4.46 -6.82 22.61
N ASN A 489 -3.39 -7.56 22.30
CA ASN A 489 -3.43 -8.93 21.77
C ASN A 489 -4.46 -9.07 20.62
N PRO A 490 -4.29 -8.31 19.53
CA PRO A 490 -5.28 -8.23 18.46
C PRO A 490 -5.53 -9.59 17.84
N THR A 491 -6.77 -9.81 17.41
CA THR A 491 -7.22 -10.99 16.67
C THR A 491 -7.90 -10.57 15.37
N PRO A 492 -8.07 -11.46 14.38
CA PRO A 492 -8.80 -11.12 13.16
C PRO A 492 -10.22 -10.56 13.39
N GLU A 493 -10.87 -10.90 14.52
CA GLU A 493 -12.19 -10.42 14.91
C GLU A 493 -12.18 -8.92 15.27
N ASP A 494 -11.03 -8.37 15.68
CA ASP A 494 -10.87 -6.96 16.03
C ASP A 494 -10.82 -6.03 14.80
N LYS A 495 -10.80 -6.54 13.57
CA LYS A 495 -10.70 -5.76 12.32
C LYS A 495 -11.73 -4.63 12.26
N ASN A 496 -13.00 -4.94 12.57
CA ASN A 496 -14.06 -3.94 12.58
C ASN A 496 -13.88 -2.89 13.69
N LYS A 497 -13.39 -3.30 14.85
CA LYS A 497 -13.10 -2.40 15.97
C LYS A 497 -11.98 -1.42 15.61
N VAL A 498 -10.87 -1.92 15.06
CA VAL A 498 -9.77 -1.08 14.57
C VAL A 498 -10.27 -0.13 13.49
N GLY A 499 -11.04 -0.61 12.51
CA GLY A 499 -11.60 0.22 11.45
C GLY A 499 -12.53 1.33 11.98
N LEU A 500 -13.33 1.09 13.01
CA LEU A 500 -14.14 2.12 13.66
C LEU A 500 -13.26 3.18 14.37
N LEU A 501 -12.22 2.75 15.06
CA LEU A 501 -11.29 3.65 15.72
C LEU A 501 -10.51 4.53 14.72
N MET A 502 -10.27 4.07 13.51
CA MET A 502 -9.63 4.86 12.44
C MET A 502 -10.50 6.02 11.94
N THR A 503 -11.81 6.00 12.19
CA THR A 503 -12.77 7.01 11.71
C THR A 503 -13.33 7.92 12.79
N LYS A 504 -13.07 7.63 14.06
CA LYS A 504 -13.61 8.40 15.20
C LYS A 504 -12.52 8.77 16.18
N VAL A 505 -12.33 10.07 16.41
CA VAL A 505 -11.52 10.56 17.51
C VAL A 505 -12.30 10.34 18.81
N GLY A 506 -11.72 9.56 19.74
CA GLY A 506 -12.17 9.53 21.13
C GLY A 506 -13.56 8.92 21.36
N GLY A 507 -13.69 7.63 21.12
CA GLY A 507 -14.88 6.83 21.51
C GLY A 507 -14.58 5.77 22.56
N GLY A 508 -13.84 6.10 23.59
CA GLY A 508 -13.54 5.17 24.68
C GLY A 508 -13.55 5.88 26.03
N LYS A 509 -14.70 5.88 26.67
CA LYS A 509 -14.80 5.78 28.12
C LYS A 509 -15.18 4.37 28.47
#